data_317db96b4f06a433abfe93d1242ac675
#
_entry.id   317db96b4f06a433abfe93d1242ac675
#
_cell.length_a   1.000
_cell.length_b   1.000
_cell.length_c   1.000
_cell.angle_alpha   90.00
_cell.angle_beta   90.00
_cell.angle_gamma   90.00
#
_symmetry.space_group_name_H-M   'P 1'
#
loop_
_entity.id
_entity.type
_entity.pdbx_description
1 polymer ?
#
loop_
_entity_poly.entity_id
_entity_poly.type
_entity_poly.pdbx_seq_one_letter_code
_entity_poly.pdbx_strand_id
1 'polypeptide(L)'
;MPWLVQTQPLVDVLICTYNEDKAILERTIIGAIGMNYSNFRVWVLDDGRRDWLADLCAQKGCHYLTRPDNSHAKAGNINHAVRHLAALPSPPDFIAVLDADFVPFSNFVSRALCLFKDPAAGIVQTPQHFFNPDPIQSNLAITEVFPDEQRFFFDIIMPAKDAWELAFCCGTSSVIRFSALREIGGFPTDSVTEDFLLTVRLRERGYKTLYLNEKLSVGLAPEGITEYATQRTRWCLGLVQICRGPSGPFRLGNGLPLAFRVSLIETFLYWGGSFLFRMFCMLAPALFFLFDIRMVQANLSDAVAHFAPMVITQVAITTWLGGGRMLPVIADVYQMLIAPEILTVVAFALIQPRGHKFKVTPKGVHYGGLNIHWRLLFRFLALASITILGLAKVFAFDHSDLMEDGAALNLFWAWYNLVVLTICCLVCVEQPRRRLDERFTTSERVLIKFGDQARVFEVKDISASGMRLAGEMADPVGSPVTVIMEGIESPAILARKGANEFAVSLIGDEAREAMTRRVYSERYGKPLETVDPGRVLAGILHRLAR
;
A
#
# COMPACT_ATOMS: atom_id res chain seq x y z
N MET A 1 6.82 -30.15 -3.41
CA MET A 1 5.86 -30.58 -2.37
C MET A 1 4.97 -31.67 -2.92
N PRO A 2 4.95 -32.88 -2.32
CA PRO A 2 4.33 -34.06 -2.96
C PRO A 2 2.84 -33.90 -3.26
N TRP A 3 2.04 -33.33 -2.33
CA TRP A 3 0.59 -33.22 -2.53
C TRP A 3 0.22 -32.29 -3.70
N LEU A 4 0.90 -31.15 -3.85
CA LEU A 4 0.63 -30.19 -4.92
C LEU A 4 0.99 -30.79 -6.30
N VAL A 5 2.08 -31.53 -6.36
CA VAL A 5 2.49 -32.23 -7.59
C VAL A 5 1.51 -33.35 -7.96
N GLN A 6 0.93 -34.04 -6.95
CA GLN A 6 -0.02 -35.12 -7.18
C GLN A 6 -1.42 -34.63 -7.54
N THR A 7 -1.90 -33.54 -6.92
CA THR A 7 -3.30 -33.07 -7.08
C THR A 7 -3.46 -32.04 -8.18
N GLN A 8 -2.47 -31.17 -8.40
CA GLN A 8 -2.51 -30.04 -9.35
C GLN A 8 -3.88 -29.35 -9.39
N PRO A 9 -4.37 -28.77 -8.27
CA PRO A 9 -5.71 -28.21 -8.20
C PRO A 9 -5.90 -27.10 -9.23
N LEU A 10 -7.11 -26.96 -9.77
CA LEU A 10 -7.46 -25.92 -10.72
C LEU A 10 -7.59 -24.58 -10.01
N VAL A 11 -6.89 -23.55 -10.51
CA VAL A 11 -6.94 -22.18 -9.98
C VAL A 11 -7.48 -21.22 -11.02
N ASP A 12 -8.52 -20.47 -10.69
CA ASP A 12 -8.96 -19.34 -11.48
C ASP A 12 -8.41 -18.04 -10.90
N VAL A 13 -7.63 -17.31 -11.68
CA VAL A 13 -7.03 -16.03 -11.30
C VAL A 13 -7.93 -14.90 -11.77
N LEU A 14 -8.48 -14.14 -10.84
CA LEU A 14 -9.44 -13.08 -11.07
C LEU A 14 -8.76 -11.72 -10.98
N ILE A 15 -8.66 -10.99 -12.08
CA ILE A 15 -8.17 -9.62 -12.15
C ILE A 15 -9.38 -8.69 -12.18
N CYS A 16 -9.60 -7.95 -11.09
CA CYS A 16 -10.76 -7.06 -10.96
C CYS A 16 -10.41 -5.66 -11.47
N THR A 17 -11.20 -5.12 -12.41
CA THR A 17 -10.94 -3.80 -12.99
C THR A 17 -12.23 -3.02 -13.22
N TYR A 18 -12.10 -1.68 -13.24
CA TYR A 18 -13.21 -0.76 -13.52
C TYR A 18 -12.84 0.31 -14.56
N ASN A 19 -11.81 1.15 -14.27
CA ASN A 19 -11.44 2.28 -15.11
C ASN A 19 -9.92 2.48 -15.23
N GLU A 20 -9.13 1.48 -14.82
CA GLU A 20 -7.67 1.56 -14.90
C GLU A 20 -7.20 1.59 -16.36
N ASP A 21 -6.10 2.30 -16.59
CA ASP A 21 -5.51 2.48 -17.92
C ASP A 21 -4.94 1.18 -18.50
N LYS A 22 -4.87 1.11 -19.84
CA LYS A 22 -4.33 -0.03 -20.58
C LYS A 22 -2.96 -0.47 -20.06
N ALA A 23 -2.04 0.46 -19.85
CA ALA A 23 -0.68 0.16 -19.40
C ALA A 23 -0.64 -0.52 -18.01
N ILE A 24 -1.57 -0.16 -17.12
CA ILE A 24 -1.71 -0.76 -15.80
C ILE A 24 -2.21 -2.20 -15.91
N LEU A 25 -3.28 -2.41 -16.68
CA LEU A 25 -3.88 -3.73 -16.84
C LEU A 25 -2.99 -4.71 -17.60
N GLU A 26 -2.36 -4.23 -18.69
CA GLU A 26 -1.53 -5.09 -19.54
C GLU A 26 -0.38 -5.73 -18.75
N ARG A 27 0.32 -4.98 -17.88
CA ARG A 27 1.39 -5.55 -17.05
C ARG A 27 0.88 -6.59 -16.06
N THR A 28 -0.31 -6.38 -15.46
CA THR A 28 -0.91 -7.34 -14.54
C THR A 28 -1.35 -8.62 -15.27
N ILE A 29 -1.95 -8.49 -16.45
CA ILE A 29 -2.32 -9.62 -17.31
C ILE A 29 -1.07 -10.40 -17.73
N ILE A 30 -0.01 -9.71 -18.18
CA ILE A 30 1.27 -10.34 -18.57
C ILE A 30 1.87 -11.12 -17.40
N GLY A 31 1.90 -10.55 -16.20
CA GLY A 31 2.37 -11.23 -14.99
C GLY A 31 1.52 -12.44 -14.63
N ALA A 32 0.20 -12.32 -14.70
CA ALA A 32 -0.72 -13.40 -14.38
C ALA A 32 -0.59 -14.60 -15.34
N ILE A 33 -0.49 -14.35 -16.65
CA ILE A 33 -0.29 -15.40 -17.65
C ILE A 33 1.11 -16.03 -17.51
N GLY A 34 2.11 -15.25 -17.09
CA GLY A 34 3.49 -15.67 -16.93
C GLY A 34 3.76 -16.51 -15.67
N MET A 35 2.76 -16.87 -14.88
CA MET A 35 2.95 -17.70 -13.69
C MET A 35 3.39 -19.13 -14.03
N ASN A 36 4.31 -19.66 -13.22
CA ASN A 36 4.82 -21.02 -13.36
C ASN A 36 3.95 -22.02 -12.59
N TYR A 37 2.74 -22.23 -13.10
CA TYR A 37 1.78 -23.23 -12.63
C TYR A 37 1.02 -23.77 -13.82
N SER A 38 0.77 -25.08 -13.91
CA SER A 38 0.26 -25.70 -15.13
C SER A 38 -1.27 -25.72 -15.25
N ASN A 39 -2.00 -25.70 -14.12
CA ASN A 39 -3.46 -25.90 -14.09
C ASN A 39 -4.18 -24.66 -13.58
N PHE A 40 -4.18 -23.59 -14.39
CA PHE A 40 -4.86 -22.33 -14.04
C PHE A 40 -5.48 -21.66 -15.26
N ARG A 41 -6.42 -20.74 -15.00
CA ARG A 41 -7.04 -19.87 -16.00
C ARG A 41 -7.01 -18.44 -15.47
N VAL A 42 -6.83 -17.47 -16.37
CA VAL A 42 -6.85 -16.03 -16.04
C VAL A 42 -8.15 -15.40 -16.53
N TRP A 43 -8.86 -14.71 -15.66
CA TRP A 43 -10.12 -14.04 -15.91
C TRP A 43 -9.98 -12.55 -15.60
N VAL A 44 -10.28 -11.71 -16.57
CA VAL A 44 -10.35 -10.25 -16.39
C VAL A 44 -11.81 -9.88 -16.18
N LEU A 45 -12.14 -9.36 -15.00
CA LEU A 45 -13.48 -9.00 -14.58
C LEU A 45 -13.67 -7.49 -14.76
N ASP A 46 -14.29 -7.07 -15.87
CA ASP A 46 -14.37 -5.66 -16.25
C ASP A 46 -15.75 -5.03 -15.95
N ASP A 47 -15.82 -4.23 -14.89
CA ASP A 47 -16.98 -3.39 -14.59
C ASP A 47 -17.08 -2.16 -15.51
N GLY A 48 -16.02 -1.85 -16.27
CA GLY A 48 -15.98 -0.78 -17.27
C GLY A 48 -16.57 -1.15 -18.62
N ARG A 49 -16.69 -2.44 -18.95
CA ARG A 49 -17.23 -2.98 -20.22
C ARG A 49 -16.50 -2.42 -21.44
N ARG A 50 -15.18 -2.52 -21.46
CA ARG A 50 -14.29 -1.88 -22.44
C ARG A 50 -13.94 -2.83 -23.58
N ASP A 51 -14.30 -2.47 -24.81
CA ASP A 51 -14.05 -3.29 -26.01
C ASP A 51 -12.55 -3.55 -26.20
N TRP A 52 -11.70 -2.51 -26.05
CA TRP A 52 -10.26 -2.66 -26.17
C TRP A 52 -9.66 -3.68 -25.18
N LEU A 53 -10.29 -3.85 -24.00
CA LEU A 53 -9.83 -4.79 -23.00
C LEU A 53 -10.26 -6.23 -23.36
N ALA A 54 -11.44 -6.39 -23.95
CA ALA A 54 -11.86 -7.67 -24.51
C ALA A 54 -10.90 -8.14 -25.60
N ASP A 55 -10.52 -7.22 -26.52
CA ASP A 55 -9.54 -7.50 -27.58
C ASP A 55 -8.16 -7.85 -27.02
N LEU A 56 -7.69 -7.12 -26.00
CA LEU A 56 -6.43 -7.41 -25.32
C LEU A 56 -6.47 -8.80 -24.65
N CYS A 57 -7.55 -9.16 -23.98
CA CYS A 57 -7.71 -10.49 -23.38
C CYS A 57 -7.67 -11.60 -24.42
N ALA A 58 -8.36 -11.42 -25.56
CA ALA A 58 -8.32 -12.37 -26.67
C ALA A 58 -6.91 -12.52 -27.24
N GLN A 59 -6.17 -11.43 -27.44
CA GLN A 59 -4.78 -11.45 -27.91
C GLN A 59 -3.83 -12.16 -26.95
N LYS A 60 -4.02 -11.97 -25.63
CA LYS A 60 -3.18 -12.56 -24.59
C LYS A 60 -3.65 -13.96 -24.14
N GLY A 61 -4.76 -14.49 -24.66
CA GLY A 61 -5.28 -15.81 -24.34
C GLY A 61 -5.85 -15.93 -22.93
N CYS A 62 -6.41 -14.84 -22.37
CA CYS A 62 -7.14 -14.86 -21.11
C CYS A 62 -8.64 -14.63 -21.32
N HIS A 63 -9.45 -15.01 -20.32
CA HIS A 63 -10.89 -14.87 -20.36
C HIS A 63 -11.30 -13.46 -19.97
N TYR A 64 -12.32 -12.94 -20.66
CA TYR A 64 -12.93 -11.64 -20.37
C TYR A 64 -14.36 -11.83 -19.88
N LEU A 65 -14.72 -11.21 -18.76
CA LEU A 65 -16.05 -11.32 -18.18
C LEU A 65 -16.57 -9.95 -17.77
N THR A 66 -17.79 -9.63 -18.20
CA THR A 66 -18.53 -8.42 -17.80
C THR A 66 -19.85 -8.80 -17.14
N ARG A 67 -20.47 -7.83 -16.48
CA ARG A 67 -21.81 -7.94 -15.89
C ARG A 67 -22.71 -6.77 -16.25
N PRO A 68 -24.04 -6.90 -16.14
CA PRO A 68 -24.99 -5.86 -16.60
C PRO A 68 -24.94 -4.58 -15.74
N ASP A 69 -24.65 -4.69 -14.45
CA ASP A 69 -24.60 -3.57 -13.50
C ASP A 69 -23.33 -3.61 -12.66
N ASN A 70 -23.07 -2.53 -11.90
CA ASN A 70 -21.90 -2.43 -11.02
C ASN A 70 -22.31 -2.46 -9.53
N SER A 71 -23.43 -3.11 -9.21
CA SER A 71 -23.91 -3.25 -7.82
C SER A 71 -22.85 -3.92 -6.95
N HIS A 72 -22.64 -3.37 -5.75
CA HIS A 72 -21.65 -3.83 -4.77
C HIS A 72 -20.18 -3.80 -5.25
N ALA A 73 -19.86 -2.98 -6.26
CA ALA A 73 -18.50 -2.74 -6.74
C ALA A 73 -17.68 -4.05 -6.91
N LYS A 74 -16.47 -4.13 -6.39
CA LYS A 74 -15.57 -5.28 -6.53
C LYS A 74 -16.17 -6.59 -6.00
N ALA A 75 -16.80 -6.57 -4.81
CA ALA A 75 -17.46 -7.77 -4.26
C ALA A 75 -18.56 -8.32 -5.20
N GLY A 76 -19.37 -7.43 -5.76
CA GLY A 76 -20.41 -7.81 -6.73
C GLY A 76 -19.83 -8.36 -8.02
N ASN A 77 -18.71 -7.81 -8.50
CA ASN A 77 -18.00 -8.28 -9.69
C ASN A 77 -17.44 -9.70 -9.46
N ILE A 78 -16.74 -9.91 -8.34
CA ILE A 78 -16.25 -11.24 -7.97
C ILE A 78 -17.41 -12.23 -7.79
N ASN A 79 -18.52 -11.83 -7.16
CA ASN A 79 -19.68 -12.70 -6.99
C ASN A 79 -20.34 -13.09 -8.31
N HIS A 80 -20.32 -12.20 -9.30
CA HIS A 80 -20.75 -12.55 -10.65
C HIS A 80 -19.85 -13.64 -11.26
N ALA A 81 -18.52 -13.46 -11.15
CA ALA A 81 -17.55 -14.46 -11.59
C ALA A 81 -17.71 -15.79 -10.83
N VAL A 82 -17.87 -15.78 -9.51
CA VAL A 82 -18.09 -17.00 -8.70
C VAL A 82 -19.29 -17.80 -9.19
N ARG A 83 -20.41 -17.14 -9.50
CA ARG A 83 -21.59 -17.83 -10.07
C ARG A 83 -21.31 -18.41 -11.46
N HIS A 84 -20.61 -17.66 -12.31
CA HIS A 84 -20.21 -18.12 -13.64
C HIS A 84 -19.29 -19.35 -13.55
N LEU A 85 -18.23 -19.28 -12.73
CA LEU A 85 -17.25 -20.34 -12.54
C LEU A 85 -17.88 -21.59 -11.93
N ALA A 86 -18.82 -21.45 -11.01
CA ALA A 86 -19.55 -22.57 -10.41
C ALA A 86 -20.43 -23.34 -11.39
N ALA A 87 -20.84 -22.70 -12.49
CA ALA A 87 -21.65 -23.31 -13.56
C ALA A 87 -20.80 -23.96 -14.67
N LEU A 88 -19.49 -23.80 -14.65
CA LEU A 88 -18.60 -24.43 -15.63
C LEU A 88 -18.55 -25.97 -15.44
N PRO A 89 -18.29 -26.73 -16.50
CA PRO A 89 -18.09 -28.20 -16.41
C PRO A 89 -16.96 -28.59 -15.44
N SER A 90 -15.95 -27.72 -15.30
CA SER A 90 -14.83 -27.88 -14.36
C SER A 90 -14.72 -26.61 -13.51
N PRO A 91 -15.45 -26.52 -12.37
CA PRO A 91 -15.29 -25.42 -11.43
C PRO A 91 -13.87 -25.45 -10.82
N PRO A 92 -13.31 -24.29 -10.41
CA PRO A 92 -11.99 -24.25 -9.79
C PRO A 92 -12.02 -24.81 -8.36
N ASP A 93 -10.86 -25.32 -7.92
CA ASP A 93 -10.63 -25.66 -6.51
C ASP A 93 -10.33 -24.43 -5.68
N PHE A 94 -9.64 -23.46 -6.29
CA PHE A 94 -9.24 -22.19 -5.68
C PHE A 94 -9.44 -21.03 -6.65
N ILE A 95 -9.66 -19.85 -6.09
CA ILE A 95 -9.57 -18.60 -6.83
C ILE A 95 -8.43 -17.74 -6.26
N ALA A 96 -7.68 -17.10 -7.14
CA ALA A 96 -6.70 -16.10 -6.78
C ALA A 96 -7.26 -14.70 -7.14
N VAL A 97 -7.22 -13.75 -6.21
CA VAL A 97 -7.76 -12.39 -6.43
C VAL A 97 -6.63 -11.39 -6.55
N LEU A 98 -6.63 -10.65 -7.65
CA LEU A 98 -5.69 -9.58 -7.95
C LEU A 98 -6.45 -8.28 -8.27
N ASP A 99 -5.97 -7.16 -7.74
CA ASP A 99 -6.36 -5.84 -8.23
C ASP A 99 -5.71 -5.59 -9.59
N ALA A 100 -6.29 -4.71 -10.39
CA ALA A 100 -5.85 -4.37 -11.73
C ALA A 100 -4.38 -3.89 -11.80
N ASP A 101 -3.86 -3.37 -10.70
CA ASP A 101 -2.52 -2.78 -10.57
C ASP A 101 -1.52 -3.65 -9.80
N PHE A 102 -1.88 -4.91 -9.47
CA PHE A 102 -1.00 -5.87 -8.79
C PHE A 102 -0.52 -6.96 -9.73
N VAL A 103 0.78 -6.93 -10.03
CA VAL A 103 1.44 -7.92 -10.91
C VAL A 103 1.92 -9.10 -10.07
N PRO A 104 1.40 -10.31 -10.25
CA PRO A 104 1.88 -11.49 -9.55
C PRO A 104 3.23 -11.95 -10.12
N PHE A 105 4.08 -12.50 -9.25
CA PHE A 105 5.32 -13.16 -9.66
C PHE A 105 5.06 -14.58 -10.14
N SER A 106 6.03 -15.15 -10.82
CA SER A 106 5.91 -16.45 -11.47
C SER A 106 5.51 -17.58 -10.51
N ASN A 107 5.93 -17.52 -9.25
CA ASN A 107 5.71 -18.52 -8.22
C ASN A 107 4.50 -18.23 -7.30
N PHE A 108 3.72 -17.17 -7.52
CA PHE A 108 2.64 -16.73 -6.64
C PHE A 108 1.64 -17.85 -6.30
N VAL A 109 1.03 -18.45 -7.32
CA VAL A 109 0.02 -19.51 -7.12
C VAL A 109 0.64 -20.74 -6.47
N SER A 110 1.78 -21.21 -6.98
CA SER A 110 2.43 -22.44 -6.48
C SER A 110 2.87 -22.32 -5.02
N ARG A 111 3.34 -21.12 -4.59
CA ARG A 111 3.73 -20.86 -3.20
C ARG A 111 2.51 -20.78 -2.28
N ALA A 112 1.48 -20.03 -2.67
CA ALA A 112 0.27 -19.88 -1.87
C ALA A 112 -0.46 -21.22 -1.68
N LEU A 113 -0.57 -22.03 -2.72
CA LEU A 113 -1.23 -23.34 -2.65
C LEU A 113 -0.58 -24.30 -1.63
N CYS A 114 0.70 -24.13 -1.34
CA CYS A 114 1.41 -24.99 -0.38
C CYS A 114 0.78 -25.01 1.02
N LEU A 115 0.15 -23.91 1.43
CA LEU A 115 -0.49 -23.77 2.75
C LEU A 115 -1.89 -24.40 2.80
N PHE A 116 -2.54 -24.65 1.67
CA PHE A 116 -3.85 -25.29 1.61
C PHE A 116 -3.84 -26.80 1.87
N LYS A 117 -2.69 -27.37 2.22
CA LYS A 117 -2.64 -28.73 2.79
C LYS A 117 -3.48 -28.81 4.08
N ASP A 118 -3.57 -27.72 4.83
CA ASP A 118 -4.52 -27.60 5.93
C ASP A 118 -5.94 -27.46 5.37
N PRO A 119 -6.87 -28.38 5.63
CA PRO A 119 -8.25 -28.28 5.17
C PRO A 119 -9.01 -27.10 5.79
N ALA A 120 -8.59 -26.61 6.95
CA ALA A 120 -9.15 -25.42 7.60
C ALA A 120 -8.68 -24.10 6.96
N ALA A 121 -7.66 -24.14 6.10
CA ALA A 121 -7.23 -22.95 5.37
C ALA A 121 -8.29 -22.54 4.34
N GLY A 122 -8.97 -21.42 4.61
CA GLY A 122 -9.96 -20.80 3.71
C GLY A 122 -9.32 -19.77 2.79
N ILE A 123 -8.34 -19.01 3.30
CA ILE A 123 -7.61 -17.97 2.57
C ILE A 123 -6.11 -18.10 2.86
N VAL A 124 -5.29 -17.88 1.84
CA VAL A 124 -3.86 -17.56 1.98
C VAL A 124 -3.65 -16.15 1.47
N GLN A 125 -3.20 -15.25 2.35
CA GLN A 125 -2.86 -13.87 2.04
C GLN A 125 -1.35 -13.71 1.96
N THR A 126 -0.85 -12.96 0.96
CA THR A 126 0.56 -12.57 0.84
C THR A 126 0.73 -11.07 1.03
N PRO A 127 1.94 -10.56 1.38
CA PRO A 127 2.16 -9.12 1.55
C PRO A 127 1.94 -8.36 0.25
N GLN A 128 1.44 -7.14 0.38
CA GLN A 128 1.44 -6.17 -0.71
C GLN A 128 2.76 -5.41 -0.71
N HIS A 129 3.44 -5.42 -1.85
CA HIS A 129 4.64 -4.63 -2.10
C HIS A 129 4.34 -3.61 -3.19
N PHE A 130 4.97 -2.44 -3.11
CA PHE A 130 4.76 -1.37 -4.07
C PHE A 130 6.07 -1.07 -4.80
N PHE A 131 5.97 -0.77 -6.10
CA PHE A 131 7.11 -0.40 -6.91
C PHE A 131 7.27 1.11 -7.07
N ASN A 132 6.24 1.89 -6.75
CA ASN A 132 6.30 3.35 -6.68
C ASN A 132 6.29 3.83 -5.22
N PRO A 133 6.90 4.99 -4.94
CA PRO A 133 6.82 5.58 -3.61
C PRO A 133 5.40 6.09 -3.30
N ASP A 134 5.03 6.05 -2.04
CA ASP A 134 3.83 6.73 -1.56
C ASP A 134 4.01 8.26 -1.58
N PRO A 135 2.92 9.06 -1.42
CA PRO A 135 3.02 10.51 -1.50
C PRO A 135 3.89 11.14 -0.42
N ILE A 136 4.01 10.55 0.77
CA ILE A 136 4.83 11.08 1.85
C ILE A 136 6.31 10.86 1.54
N GLN A 137 6.70 9.64 1.16
CA GLN A 137 8.05 9.33 0.72
C GLN A 137 8.51 10.27 -0.43
N SER A 138 7.63 10.44 -1.42
CA SER A 138 7.90 11.25 -2.62
C SER A 138 8.05 12.73 -2.29
N ASN A 139 7.10 13.29 -1.50
CA ASN A 139 7.07 14.72 -1.20
C ASN A 139 8.15 15.15 -0.21
N LEU A 140 8.64 14.23 0.63
CA LEU A 140 9.77 14.46 1.53
C LEU A 140 11.13 14.11 0.93
N ALA A 141 11.17 13.58 -0.30
CA ALA A 141 12.40 13.11 -0.96
C ALA A 141 13.15 12.03 -0.16
N ILE A 142 12.43 11.11 0.48
CA ILE A 142 12.98 10.03 1.32
C ILE A 142 12.78 8.62 0.74
N THR A 143 12.40 8.50 -0.52
CA THR A 143 12.07 7.23 -1.20
C THR A 143 13.20 6.19 -1.11
N GLU A 144 14.46 6.61 -1.17
CA GLU A 144 15.62 5.69 -1.17
C GLU A 144 16.14 5.37 0.24
N VAL A 145 15.55 5.95 1.29
CA VAL A 145 16.09 5.87 2.66
C VAL A 145 15.05 5.54 3.71
N PHE A 146 13.77 5.54 3.32
CA PHE A 146 12.65 5.20 4.17
C PHE A 146 11.73 4.20 3.44
N PRO A 147 11.44 3.00 4.01
CA PRO A 147 10.50 2.05 3.42
C PRO A 147 9.08 2.62 3.40
N ASP A 148 8.22 2.10 2.55
CA ASP A 148 6.80 2.47 2.61
C ASP A 148 6.18 2.09 3.97
N GLU A 149 5.18 2.86 4.43
CA GLU A 149 4.61 2.67 5.77
C GLU A 149 3.96 1.28 5.96
N GLN A 150 3.48 0.67 4.88
CA GLN A 150 2.80 -0.62 4.96
C GLN A 150 3.78 -1.77 5.18
N ARG A 151 5.09 -1.54 5.05
CA ARG A 151 6.11 -2.56 5.36
C ARG A 151 6.03 -3.02 6.80
N PHE A 152 5.81 -2.08 7.75
CA PHE A 152 5.62 -2.47 9.15
C PHE A 152 4.38 -3.34 9.33
N PHE A 153 3.27 -2.99 8.65
CA PHE A 153 2.04 -3.78 8.69
C PHE A 153 2.23 -5.17 8.10
N PHE A 154 2.74 -5.28 6.87
CA PHE A 154 2.86 -6.56 6.18
C PHE A 154 3.99 -7.44 6.70
N ASP A 155 5.12 -6.87 7.12
CA ASP A 155 6.29 -7.66 7.54
C ASP A 155 6.30 -8.01 9.02
N ILE A 156 5.58 -7.24 9.87
CA ILE A 156 5.60 -7.42 11.32
C ILE A 156 4.21 -7.73 11.87
N ILE A 157 3.20 -6.86 11.61
CA ILE A 157 1.88 -7.01 12.21
C ILE A 157 1.15 -8.24 11.66
N MET A 158 1.14 -8.45 10.36
CA MET A 158 0.43 -9.58 9.75
C MET A 158 1.03 -10.94 10.13
N PRO A 159 2.37 -11.17 10.12
CA PRO A 159 2.96 -12.39 10.66
C PRO A 159 2.66 -12.61 12.15
N ALA A 160 2.69 -11.53 12.96
CA ALA A 160 2.33 -11.62 14.37
C ALA A 160 0.84 -12.02 14.56
N LYS A 161 -0.07 -11.45 13.76
CA LYS A 161 -1.49 -11.85 13.75
C LYS A 161 -1.67 -13.30 13.28
N ASP A 162 -0.92 -13.76 12.28
CA ASP A 162 -0.97 -15.13 11.78
C ASP A 162 -0.59 -16.17 12.86
N ALA A 163 0.43 -15.87 13.67
CA ALA A 163 0.83 -16.72 14.80
C ALA A 163 -0.30 -16.98 15.82
N TRP A 164 -1.31 -16.11 15.86
CA TRP A 164 -2.50 -16.22 16.72
C TRP A 164 -3.77 -16.58 15.93
N GLU A 165 -3.67 -17.00 14.68
CA GLU A 165 -4.78 -17.25 13.76
C GLU A 165 -5.70 -16.03 13.56
N LEU A 166 -5.11 -14.82 13.56
CA LEU A 166 -5.80 -13.53 13.45
C LEU A 166 -5.46 -12.79 12.15
N ALA A 167 -4.71 -13.43 11.23
CA ALA A 167 -4.43 -12.88 9.91
C ALA A 167 -5.72 -12.69 9.12
N PHE A 168 -5.73 -11.74 8.19
CA PHE A 168 -6.92 -11.41 7.40
C PHE A 168 -6.59 -11.09 5.94
N CYS A 169 -7.61 -11.18 5.09
CA CYS A 169 -7.54 -10.86 3.68
C CYS A 169 -7.43 -9.33 3.48
N CYS A 170 -6.52 -8.92 2.61
CA CYS A 170 -6.26 -7.51 2.29
C CYS A 170 -6.69 -7.12 0.86
N GLY A 171 -7.57 -7.92 0.24
CA GLY A 171 -8.26 -7.60 -1.01
C GLY A 171 -7.55 -7.98 -2.29
N THR A 172 -6.22 -8.07 -2.29
CA THR A 172 -5.42 -8.49 -3.44
C THR A 172 -4.30 -9.44 -3.02
N SER A 173 -3.68 -10.12 -3.97
CA SER A 173 -2.59 -11.07 -3.71
C SER A 173 -2.98 -12.14 -2.71
N SER A 174 -4.19 -12.64 -2.82
CA SER A 174 -4.77 -13.68 -1.98
C SER A 174 -5.28 -14.85 -2.81
N VAL A 175 -5.18 -16.06 -2.24
CA VAL A 175 -5.78 -17.27 -2.79
C VAL A 175 -6.85 -17.75 -1.83
N ILE A 176 -8.02 -18.14 -2.34
CA ILE A 176 -9.21 -18.46 -1.56
C ILE A 176 -9.70 -19.85 -1.97
N ARG A 177 -10.01 -20.70 -1.00
CA ARG A 177 -10.62 -22.00 -1.24
C ARG A 177 -12.04 -21.82 -1.79
N PHE A 178 -12.30 -22.29 -3.01
CA PHE A 178 -13.56 -22.05 -3.69
C PHE A 178 -14.77 -22.67 -2.97
N SER A 179 -14.61 -23.87 -2.40
CA SER A 179 -15.66 -24.52 -1.62
C SER A 179 -16.05 -23.71 -0.37
N ALA A 180 -15.05 -23.18 0.37
CA ALA A 180 -15.28 -22.36 1.55
C ALA A 180 -15.99 -21.03 1.19
N LEU A 181 -15.60 -20.40 0.07
CA LEU A 181 -16.27 -19.20 -0.42
C LEU A 181 -17.73 -19.46 -0.79
N ARG A 182 -18.00 -20.59 -1.43
CA ARG A 182 -19.38 -20.97 -1.78
C ARG A 182 -20.23 -21.28 -0.58
N GLU A 183 -19.66 -21.86 0.47
CA GLU A 183 -20.37 -22.19 1.73
C GLU A 183 -20.94 -20.93 2.41
N ILE A 184 -20.22 -19.80 2.33
CA ILE A 184 -20.69 -18.51 2.88
C ILE A 184 -21.52 -17.67 1.90
N GLY A 185 -21.78 -18.18 0.69
CA GLY A 185 -22.57 -17.51 -0.35
C GLY A 185 -21.81 -16.51 -1.21
N GLY A 186 -20.46 -16.51 -1.19
CA GLY A 186 -19.61 -15.60 -1.94
C GLY A 186 -19.00 -14.48 -1.10
N PHE A 187 -18.50 -13.46 -1.77
CA PHE A 187 -17.96 -12.26 -1.10
C PHE A 187 -19.08 -11.48 -0.40
N PRO A 188 -18.94 -11.12 0.87
CA PRO A 188 -19.95 -10.33 1.58
C PRO A 188 -19.99 -8.89 1.04
N THR A 189 -21.18 -8.29 1.06
CA THR A 189 -21.43 -6.95 0.51
C THR A 189 -21.86 -5.92 1.56
N ASP A 190 -21.76 -6.30 2.84
CA ASP A 190 -22.24 -5.48 3.97
C ASP A 190 -21.20 -4.45 4.47
N SER A 191 -19.98 -4.48 3.91
CA SER A 191 -18.90 -3.55 4.23
C SER A 191 -18.19 -3.08 2.97
N VAL A 192 -17.63 -1.87 3.00
CA VAL A 192 -16.74 -1.35 1.95
C VAL A 192 -15.33 -1.95 1.98
N THR A 193 -15.03 -2.79 2.99
CA THR A 193 -13.88 -3.69 3.06
C THR A 193 -14.39 -5.13 3.07
N GLU A 194 -14.85 -5.55 1.90
CA GLU A 194 -15.41 -6.87 1.66
C GLU A 194 -14.42 -8.00 1.93
N ASP A 195 -13.15 -7.73 1.73
CA ASP A 195 -12.01 -8.62 1.96
C ASP A 195 -11.80 -8.93 3.44
N PHE A 196 -11.80 -7.90 4.29
CA PHE A 196 -11.71 -8.12 5.73
C PHE A 196 -12.98 -8.81 6.25
N LEU A 197 -14.16 -8.39 5.80
CA LEU A 197 -15.41 -9.05 6.17
C LEU A 197 -15.48 -10.51 5.68
N LEU A 198 -14.90 -10.83 4.52
CA LEU A 198 -14.75 -12.19 4.03
C LEU A 198 -14.00 -13.08 5.04
N THR A 199 -12.87 -12.57 5.56
CA THR A 199 -12.12 -13.28 6.62
C THR A 199 -13.00 -13.55 7.83
N VAL A 200 -13.75 -12.54 8.29
CA VAL A 200 -14.64 -12.67 9.46
C VAL A 200 -15.72 -13.74 9.21
N ARG A 201 -16.38 -13.71 8.06
CA ARG A 201 -17.42 -14.67 7.67
C ARG A 201 -16.89 -16.11 7.57
N LEU A 202 -15.70 -16.28 7.00
CA LEU A 202 -15.05 -17.59 6.95
C LEU A 202 -14.65 -18.07 8.35
N ARG A 203 -14.18 -17.17 9.22
CA ARG A 203 -13.84 -17.52 10.61
C ARG A 203 -15.06 -17.94 11.42
N GLU A 204 -16.22 -17.35 11.19
CA GLU A 204 -17.51 -17.77 11.77
C GLU A 204 -17.87 -19.23 11.41
N ARG A 205 -17.34 -19.76 10.29
CA ARG A 205 -17.50 -21.15 9.81
C ARG A 205 -16.34 -22.07 10.19
N GLY A 206 -15.36 -21.57 10.96
CA GLY A 206 -14.20 -22.34 11.42
C GLY A 206 -13.02 -22.34 10.45
N TYR A 207 -13.10 -21.68 9.30
CA TYR A 207 -11.95 -21.52 8.41
C TYR A 207 -10.93 -20.52 8.95
N LYS A 208 -9.67 -20.68 8.51
CA LYS A 208 -8.55 -19.81 8.87
C LYS A 208 -8.09 -19.02 7.67
N THR A 209 -7.62 -17.81 7.91
CA THR A 209 -6.76 -17.08 6.97
C THR A 209 -5.32 -17.29 7.41
N LEU A 210 -4.49 -17.78 6.51
CA LEU A 210 -3.05 -17.99 6.72
C LEU A 210 -2.28 -16.87 6.02
N TYR A 211 -1.19 -16.43 6.61
CA TYR A 211 -0.35 -15.40 6.04
C TYR A 211 1.00 -15.97 5.56
N LEU A 212 1.26 -15.86 4.28
CA LEU A 212 2.53 -16.25 3.68
C LEU A 212 3.40 -15.01 3.50
N ASN A 213 4.34 -14.78 4.43
CA ASN A 213 5.22 -13.61 4.39
C ASN A 213 6.32 -13.74 3.33
N GLU A 214 5.92 -13.86 2.07
CA GLU A 214 6.79 -13.88 0.90
C GLU A 214 6.36 -12.82 -0.11
N LYS A 215 7.32 -12.11 -0.69
CA LYS A 215 7.06 -11.15 -1.78
C LYS A 215 6.71 -11.92 -3.05
N LEU A 216 5.42 -12.06 -3.34
CA LEU A 216 4.89 -12.82 -4.48
C LEU A 216 4.10 -11.97 -5.48
N SER A 217 3.99 -10.69 -5.22
CA SER A 217 3.38 -9.71 -6.13
C SER A 217 3.92 -8.32 -5.85
N VAL A 218 3.70 -7.41 -6.81
CA VAL A 218 4.06 -6.00 -6.68
C VAL A 218 3.01 -5.13 -7.35
N GLY A 219 2.63 -4.03 -6.72
CA GLY A 219 1.56 -3.16 -7.18
C GLY A 219 1.85 -1.68 -7.07
N LEU A 220 0.82 -0.85 -7.29
CA LEU A 220 0.87 0.60 -7.18
C LEU A 220 0.39 1.07 -5.79
N ALA A 221 1.27 1.78 -5.07
CA ALA A 221 0.85 2.59 -3.93
C ALA A 221 -0.03 3.76 -4.40
N PRO A 222 -0.86 4.34 -3.51
CA PRO A 222 -1.51 5.60 -3.80
C PRO A 222 -0.49 6.66 -4.24
N GLU A 223 -0.77 7.37 -5.34
CA GLU A 223 0.20 8.28 -5.92
C GLU A 223 0.09 9.70 -5.32
N GLY A 224 -1.09 10.11 -4.87
CA GLY A 224 -1.35 11.41 -4.28
C GLY A 224 -1.91 11.33 -2.85
N ILE A 225 -1.87 12.46 -2.14
CA ILE A 225 -2.40 12.57 -0.77
C ILE A 225 -3.90 12.32 -0.74
N THR A 226 -4.64 12.77 -1.76
CA THR A 226 -6.09 12.57 -1.86
C THR A 226 -6.44 11.10 -1.98
N GLU A 227 -5.71 10.36 -2.82
CA GLU A 227 -5.87 8.92 -3.04
C GLU A 227 -5.50 8.16 -1.77
N TYR A 228 -4.40 8.56 -1.11
CA TYR A 228 -3.98 8.02 0.18
C TYR A 228 -5.06 8.19 1.26
N ALA A 229 -5.56 9.41 1.44
CA ALA A 229 -6.61 9.71 2.41
C ALA A 229 -7.92 8.94 2.10
N THR A 230 -8.30 8.85 0.82
CA THR A 230 -9.48 8.08 0.37
C THR A 230 -9.36 6.60 0.69
N GLN A 231 -8.18 6.01 0.48
CA GLN A 231 -7.93 4.60 0.80
C GLN A 231 -8.04 4.35 2.30
N ARG A 232 -7.39 5.18 3.14
CA ARG A 232 -7.37 5.01 4.60
C ARG A 232 -8.75 5.25 5.24
N THR A 233 -9.48 6.27 4.79
CA THR A 233 -10.85 6.53 5.26
C THR A 233 -11.81 5.39 4.88
N ARG A 234 -11.62 4.76 3.72
CA ARG A 234 -12.39 3.57 3.31
C ARG A 234 -12.10 2.38 4.24
N TRP A 235 -10.85 2.13 4.59
CA TRP A 235 -10.49 1.05 5.51
C TRP A 235 -11.08 1.26 6.90
N CYS A 236 -10.99 2.48 7.42
CA CYS A 236 -11.61 2.85 8.67
C CYS A 236 -13.14 2.64 8.64
N LEU A 237 -13.82 3.15 7.61
CA LEU A 237 -15.27 3.00 7.42
C LEU A 237 -15.68 1.52 7.40
N GLY A 238 -14.97 0.70 6.62
CA GLY A 238 -15.27 -0.73 6.51
C GLY A 238 -15.14 -1.46 7.83
N LEU A 239 -14.11 -1.15 8.62
CA LEU A 239 -13.96 -1.72 9.95
C LEU A 239 -15.11 -1.32 10.88
N VAL A 240 -15.52 -0.03 10.90
CA VAL A 240 -16.66 0.41 11.72
C VAL A 240 -17.94 -0.30 11.28
N GLN A 241 -18.16 -0.50 9.99
CA GLN A 241 -19.29 -1.27 9.46
C GLN A 241 -19.28 -2.72 9.96
N ILE A 242 -18.12 -3.37 9.95
CA ILE A 242 -17.96 -4.74 10.47
C ILE A 242 -18.24 -4.79 11.96
N CYS A 243 -17.65 -3.89 12.76
CA CYS A 243 -17.84 -3.86 14.21
C CYS A 243 -19.29 -3.59 14.61
N ARG A 244 -20.03 -2.79 13.83
CA ARG A 244 -21.45 -2.47 14.03
C ARG A 244 -22.39 -3.52 13.42
N GLY A 245 -21.86 -4.37 12.54
CA GLY A 245 -22.61 -5.38 11.79
C GLY A 245 -22.92 -6.66 12.58
N PRO A 246 -23.54 -7.64 11.91
CA PRO A 246 -23.84 -8.97 12.50
C PRO A 246 -22.57 -9.74 12.92
N SER A 247 -21.49 -9.55 12.22
CA SER A 247 -20.17 -10.17 12.49
C SER A 247 -19.31 -9.37 13.48
N GLY A 248 -19.90 -8.37 14.15
CA GLY A 248 -19.16 -7.51 15.08
C GLY A 248 -18.72 -8.23 16.36
N PRO A 249 -17.69 -7.67 17.07
CA PRO A 249 -17.06 -8.33 18.21
C PRO A 249 -18.00 -8.50 19.41
N PHE A 250 -19.04 -7.67 19.54
CA PHE A 250 -20.01 -7.71 20.65
C PHE A 250 -21.26 -8.53 20.33
N ARG A 251 -21.37 -9.11 19.14
CA ARG A 251 -22.50 -9.98 18.78
C ARG A 251 -22.26 -11.39 19.30
N LEU A 252 -23.14 -11.83 20.20
CA LEU A 252 -23.14 -13.19 20.73
C LEU A 252 -23.66 -14.17 19.66
N GLY A 253 -23.15 -15.41 19.68
CA GLY A 253 -23.64 -16.49 18.80
C GLY A 253 -23.19 -16.46 17.35
N ASN A 254 -22.30 -15.53 16.95
CA ASN A 254 -21.77 -15.47 15.59
C ASN A 254 -20.57 -16.42 15.32
N GLY A 255 -20.22 -17.30 16.26
CA GLY A 255 -19.14 -18.29 16.07
C GLY A 255 -17.71 -17.74 16.15
N LEU A 256 -17.50 -16.42 16.33
CA LEU A 256 -16.15 -15.86 16.41
C LEU A 256 -15.44 -16.22 17.73
N PRO A 257 -14.19 -16.73 17.68
CA PRO A 257 -13.35 -16.95 18.85
C PRO A 257 -13.06 -15.65 19.61
N LEU A 258 -12.86 -15.76 20.94
CA LEU A 258 -12.60 -14.60 21.79
C LEU A 258 -11.37 -13.79 21.31
N ALA A 259 -10.28 -14.48 20.96
CA ALA A 259 -9.07 -13.82 20.44
C ALA A 259 -9.37 -12.97 19.19
N PHE A 260 -10.20 -13.46 18.28
CA PHE A 260 -10.59 -12.72 17.08
C PHE A 260 -11.45 -11.50 17.43
N ARG A 261 -12.37 -11.60 18.41
CA ARG A 261 -13.16 -10.48 18.92
C ARG A 261 -12.27 -9.38 19.52
N VAL A 262 -11.28 -9.78 20.33
CA VAL A 262 -10.31 -8.85 20.92
C VAL A 262 -9.50 -8.16 19.82
N SER A 263 -9.07 -8.89 18.78
CA SER A 263 -8.37 -8.30 17.63
C SER A 263 -9.21 -7.29 16.85
N LEU A 264 -10.53 -7.54 16.69
CA LEU A 264 -11.43 -6.54 16.08
C LEU A 264 -11.55 -5.28 16.94
N ILE A 265 -11.63 -5.42 18.26
CA ILE A 265 -11.68 -4.29 19.20
C ILE A 265 -10.36 -3.52 19.16
N GLU A 266 -9.22 -4.22 19.19
CA GLU A 266 -7.89 -3.59 19.07
C GLU A 266 -7.77 -2.77 17.78
N THR A 267 -8.16 -3.36 16.64
CA THR A 267 -8.12 -2.66 15.35
C THR A 267 -9.08 -1.45 15.33
N PHE A 268 -10.25 -1.54 15.97
CA PHE A 268 -11.16 -0.41 16.12
C PHE A 268 -10.57 0.70 17.00
N LEU A 269 -9.91 0.34 18.11
CA LEU A 269 -9.23 1.30 18.98
C LEU A 269 -8.04 1.97 18.28
N TYR A 270 -7.35 1.26 17.39
CA TYR A 270 -6.34 1.87 16.55
C TYR A 270 -6.95 3.01 15.70
N TRP A 271 -8.03 2.76 14.94
CA TRP A 271 -8.63 3.77 14.07
C TRP A 271 -9.37 4.89 14.83
N GLY A 272 -10.06 4.59 15.90
CA GLY A 272 -10.81 5.57 16.69
C GLY A 272 -9.96 6.23 17.78
N GLY A 273 -9.29 5.41 18.58
CA GLY A 273 -8.58 5.84 19.77
C GLY A 273 -7.25 6.52 19.50
N SER A 274 -6.37 5.94 18.67
CA SER A 274 -5.04 6.49 18.47
C SER A 274 -5.08 7.83 17.71
N PHE A 275 -5.95 7.99 16.73
CA PHE A 275 -6.14 9.26 16.03
C PHE A 275 -6.75 10.35 16.92
N LEU A 276 -7.72 9.98 17.79
CA LEU A 276 -8.28 10.90 18.77
C LEU A 276 -7.21 11.35 19.79
N PHE A 277 -6.44 10.40 20.31
CA PHE A 277 -5.34 10.70 21.24
C PHE A 277 -4.28 11.58 20.61
N ARG A 278 -3.94 11.35 19.33
CA ARG A 278 -3.01 12.20 18.58
C ARG A 278 -3.51 13.64 18.45
N MET A 279 -4.78 13.84 18.11
CA MET A 279 -5.38 15.18 18.05
C MET A 279 -5.39 15.86 19.43
N PHE A 280 -5.64 15.09 20.48
CA PHE A 280 -5.57 15.56 21.84
C PHE A 280 -4.16 16.05 22.20
N CYS A 281 -3.11 15.25 21.96
CA CYS A 281 -1.72 15.63 22.19
C CYS A 281 -1.29 16.85 21.34
N MET A 282 -1.90 17.02 20.16
CA MET A 282 -1.63 18.17 19.31
C MET A 282 -2.20 19.48 19.89
N LEU A 283 -3.38 19.41 20.51
CA LEU A 283 -4.07 20.59 21.04
C LEU A 283 -3.68 20.93 22.49
N ALA A 284 -3.30 19.94 23.28
CA ALA A 284 -3.06 20.09 24.72
C ALA A 284 -2.07 21.22 25.08
N PRO A 285 -0.89 21.38 24.42
CA PRO A 285 0.02 22.47 24.73
C PRO A 285 -0.57 23.85 24.45
N ALA A 286 -1.32 23.98 23.34
CA ALA A 286 -1.96 25.25 22.99
C ALA A 286 -3.06 25.63 24.00
N LEU A 287 -3.84 24.66 24.46
CA LEU A 287 -4.86 24.86 25.48
C LEU A 287 -4.24 25.25 26.83
N PHE A 288 -3.11 24.66 27.20
CA PHE A 288 -2.37 25.01 28.40
C PHE A 288 -1.85 26.44 28.34
N PHE A 289 -1.07 26.81 27.33
CA PHE A 289 -0.42 28.11 27.26
C PHE A 289 -1.37 29.29 26.96
N LEU A 290 -2.46 29.06 26.18
CA LEU A 290 -3.39 30.12 25.84
C LEU A 290 -4.49 30.34 26.86
N PHE A 291 -4.99 29.25 27.46
CA PHE A 291 -6.22 29.26 28.26
C PHE A 291 -6.04 28.69 29.67
N ASP A 292 -4.82 28.34 30.08
CA ASP A 292 -4.51 27.74 31.38
C ASP A 292 -5.31 26.44 31.64
N ILE A 293 -5.64 25.70 30.57
CA ILE A 293 -6.35 24.41 30.69
C ILE A 293 -5.33 23.31 30.90
N ARG A 294 -5.26 22.81 32.13
CA ARG A 294 -4.35 21.74 32.53
C ARG A 294 -4.97 20.38 32.26
N MET A 295 -4.52 19.72 31.19
CA MET A 295 -4.97 18.36 30.83
C MET A 295 -4.37 17.30 31.74
N VAL A 296 -3.15 17.53 32.22
CA VAL A 296 -2.42 16.62 33.11
C VAL A 296 -1.78 17.47 34.21
N GLN A 297 -2.00 17.12 35.46
CA GLN A 297 -1.30 17.68 36.60
C GLN A 297 -0.08 16.83 36.90
N ALA A 298 1.09 17.27 36.46
CA ALA A 298 2.35 16.59 36.69
C ALA A 298 3.47 17.63 36.74
N ASN A 299 4.26 17.56 37.80
CA ASN A 299 5.49 18.35 37.88
C ASN A 299 6.61 17.71 37.02
N LEU A 300 7.75 18.38 36.89
CA LEU A 300 8.88 17.88 36.10
C LEU A 300 9.40 16.55 36.62
N SER A 301 9.42 16.35 37.95
CA SER A 301 9.86 15.09 38.56
C SER A 301 8.96 13.93 38.16
N ASP A 302 7.63 14.14 38.17
CA ASP A 302 6.65 13.12 37.74
C ASP A 302 6.78 12.81 36.24
N ALA A 303 6.99 13.83 35.41
CA ALA A 303 7.20 13.66 33.98
C ALA A 303 8.49 12.84 33.70
N VAL A 304 9.58 13.12 34.39
CA VAL A 304 10.83 12.36 34.23
C VAL A 304 10.68 10.95 34.80
N ALA A 305 10.03 10.78 35.95
CA ALA A 305 9.92 9.48 36.61
C ALA A 305 8.95 8.50 35.90
N HIS A 306 7.90 9.01 35.27
CA HIS A 306 6.83 8.16 34.70
C HIS A 306 6.70 8.27 33.19
N PHE A 307 6.69 9.48 32.64
CA PHE A 307 6.49 9.70 31.20
C PHE A 307 7.74 9.37 30.38
N ALA A 308 8.93 9.81 30.80
CA ALA A 308 10.14 9.57 30.03
C ALA A 308 10.48 8.07 29.91
N PRO A 309 10.43 7.22 30.97
CA PRO A 309 10.61 5.78 30.83
C PRO A 309 9.57 5.13 29.90
N MET A 310 8.32 5.57 29.96
CA MET A 310 7.26 5.07 29.08
C MET A 310 7.59 5.36 27.60
N VAL A 311 7.94 6.60 27.28
CA VAL A 311 8.28 7.00 25.89
C VAL A 311 9.53 6.26 25.41
N ILE A 312 10.60 6.22 26.23
CA ILE A 312 11.83 5.51 25.88
C ILE A 312 11.56 4.03 25.62
N THR A 313 10.81 3.39 26.52
CA THR A 313 10.44 1.98 26.37
C THR A 313 9.60 1.75 25.12
N GLN A 314 8.60 2.61 24.85
CA GLN A 314 7.76 2.52 23.66
C GLN A 314 8.59 2.66 22.38
N VAL A 315 9.47 3.66 22.31
CA VAL A 315 10.36 3.86 21.15
C VAL A 315 11.31 2.68 20.98
N ALA A 316 11.93 2.19 22.08
CA ALA A 316 12.83 1.05 22.05
C ALA A 316 12.13 -0.23 21.57
N ILE A 317 10.95 -0.56 22.13
CA ILE A 317 10.16 -1.73 21.74
C ILE A 317 9.71 -1.61 20.28
N THR A 318 9.17 -0.45 19.87
CA THR A 318 8.70 -0.25 18.51
C THR A 318 9.85 -0.36 17.50
N THR A 319 11.03 0.20 17.83
CA THR A 319 12.20 0.10 16.97
C THR A 319 12.71 -1.35 16.90
N TRP A 320 12.77 -2.04 18.03
CA TRP A 320 13.19 -3.43 18.11
C TRP A 320 12.24 -4.38 17.39
N LEU A 321 10.95 -4.35 17.69
CA LEU A 321 9.93 -5.18 17.02
C LEU A 321 9.76 -4.80 15.55
N GLY A 322 9.87 -3.52 15.23
CA GLY A 322 9.81 -3.02 13.87
C GLY A 322 11.04 -3.35 13.01
N GLY A 323 12.11 -3.92 13.63
CA GLY A 323 13.34 -4.24 12.91
C GLY A 323 13.94 -3.03 12.20
N GLY A 324 13.81 -1.83 12.78
CA GLY A 324 14.32 -0.58 12.19
C GLY A 324 13.53 -0.08 10.97
N ARG A 325 12.29 -0.52 10.75
CA ARG A 325 11.46 -0.10 9.60
C ARG A 325 10.62 1.15 9.87
N MET A 326 10.61 1.66 11.08
CA MET A 326 9.75 2.77 11.50
C MET A 326 10.53 3.89 12.18
N LEU A 327 10.12 5.13 11.91
CA LEU A 327 10.52 6.31 12.67
C LEU A 327 9.28 6.95 13.31
N PRO A 328 9.23 7.14 14.63
CA PRO A 328 8.05 7.68 15.32
C PRO A 328 7.55 9.00 14.74
N VAL A 329 8.45 9.96 14.47
CA VAL A 329 8.06 11.27 13.90
C VAL A 329 7.39 11.12 12.52
N ILE A 330 7.89 10.22 11.67
CA ILE A 330 7.30 9.99 10.35
C ILE A 330 5.96 9.26 10.49
N ALA A 331 5.85 8.29 11.41
CA ALA A 331 4.56 7.66 11.71
C ALA A 331 3.50 8.67 12.19
N ASP A 332 3.92 9.66 12.97
CA ASP A 332 3.04 10.75 13.42
C ASP A 332 2.61 11.64 12.25
N VAL A 333 3.49 11.90 11.29
CA VAL A 333 3.14 12.64 10.05
C VAL A 333 2.07 11.88 9.26
N TYR A 334 2.23 10.56 9.03
CA TYR A 334 1.22 9.74 8.37
C TYR A 334 -0.14 9.81 9.06
N GLN A 335 -0.17 9.74 10.40
CA GLN A 335 -1.41 9.85 11.15
C GLN A 335 -2.03 11.26 11.06
N MET A 336 -1.23 12.32 11.24
CA MET A 336 -1.73 13.70 11.23
C MET A 336 -2.32 14.12 9.89
N LEU A 337 -1.77 13.63 8.77
CA LEU A 337 -2.27 13.94 7.43
C LEU A 337 -3.74 13.55 7.22
N ILE A 338 -4.20 12.51 7.90
CA ILE A 338 -5.55 11.96 7.71
C ILE A 338 -6.41 11.97 8.98
N ALA A 339 -5.88 12.44 10.12
CA ALA A 339 -6.59 12.38 11.41
C ALA A 339 -7.97 13.04 11.38
N PRO A 340 -8.18 14.24 10.84
CA PRO A 340 -9.49 14.86 10.79
C PRO A 340 -10.50 14.05 9.96
N GLU A 341 -10.05 13.51 8.84
CA GLU A 341 -10.86 12.68 7.95
C GLU A 341 -11.26 11.35 8.62
N ILE A 342 -10.32 10.70 9.28
CA ILE A 342 -10.57 9.44 10.03
C ILE A 342 -11.56 9.68 11.17
N LEU A 343 -11.34 10.70 12.00
CA LEU A 343 -12.23 11.01 13.11
C LEU A 343 -13.65 11.37 12.64
N THR A 344 -13.74 12.09 11.53
CA THR A 344 -15.02 12.38 10.89
C THR A 344 -15.73 11.10 10.46
N VAL A 345 -15.01 10.18 9.79
CA VAL A 345 -15.56 8.88 9.35
C VAL A 345 -15.99 8.05 10.55
N VAL A 346 -15.17 7.96 11.60
CA VAL A 346 -15.52 7.21 12.83
C VAL A 346 -16.80 7.76 13.44
N ALA A 347 -16.89 9.08 13.64
CA ALA A 347 -18.05 9.72 14.25
C ALA A 347 -19.34 9.46 13.46
N PHE A 348 -19.31 9.71 12.14
CA PHE A 348 -20.47 9.48 11.28
C PHE A 348 -20.83 8.00 11.13
N ALA A 349 -19.85 7.11 10.97
CA ALA A 349 -20.12 5.69 10.80
C ALA A 349 -20.59 5.01 12.09
N LEU A 350 -20.22 5.52 13.26
CA LEU A 350 -20.80 5.07 14.53
C LEU A 350 -22.31 5.39 14.65
N ILE A 351 -22.74 6.50 14.08
CA ILE A 351 -24.16 6.90 14.08
C ILE A 351 -24.90 6.20 12.93
N GLN A 352 -24.37 6.29 11.72
CA GLN A 352 -24.97 5.75 10.48
C GLN A 352 -23.96 4.89 9.70
N PRO A 353 -23.81 3.59 10.03
CA PRO A 353 -22.81 2.74 9.36
C PRO A 353 -23.16 2.38 7.92
N ARG A 354 -24.43 2.52 7.50
CA ARG A 354 -24.92 2.14 6.16
C ARG A 354 -25.21 3.37 5.30
N GLY A 355 -25.33 3.14 3.96
CA GLY A 355 -25.66 4.21 3.01
C GLY A 355 -24.47 5.02 2.48
N HIS A 356 -23.25 4.68 2.87
CA HIS A 356 -22.04 5.30 2.34
C HIS A 356 -21.73 4.76 0.94
N LYS A 357 -21.52 5.66 -0.03
CA LYS A 357 -21.11 5.29 -1.38
C LYS A 357 -19.67 4.82 -1.39
N PHE A 358 -19.38 3.72 -2.08
CA PHE A 358 -18.03 3.27 -2.35
C PHE A 358 -17.30 4.32 -3.19
N LYS A 359 -16.15 4.81 -2.72
CA LYS A 359 -15.27 5.71 -3.47
C LYS A 359 -14.10 4.90 -4.01
N VAL A 360 -13.99 4.85 -5.34
CA VAL A 360 -12.84 4.24 -6.02
C VAL A 360 -11.62 5.12 -5.79
N THR A 361 -10.48 4.51 -5.48
CA THR A 361 -9.19 5.20 -5.43
C THR A 361 -8.63 5.26 -6.86
N PRO A 362 -8.52 6.45 -7.49
CA PRO A 362 -7.93 6.56 -8.82
C PRO A 362 -6.48 6.05 -8.81
N LYS A 363 -6.05 5.47 -9.93
CA LYS A 363 -4.68 4.99 -10.16
C LYS A 363 -4.15 5.58 -11.45
N GLY A 364 -2.82 5.76 -11.57
CA GLY A 364 -2.19 6.32 -12.75
C GLY A 364 -2.42 7.83 -12.91
N VAL A 365 -2.61 8.56 -11.80
CA VAL A 365 -2.82 10.02 -11.86
C VAL A 365 -1.46 10.72 -12.00
N HIS A 366 -1.26 11.41 -13.12
CA HIS A 366 -0.04 12.16 -13.40
C HIS A 366 -0.27 13.66 -13.22
N TYR A 367 0.53 14.28 -12.36
CA TYR A 367 0.56 15.73 -12.21
C TYR A 367 1.77 16.30 -12.94
N GLY A 368 1.52 17.04 -14.02
CA GLY A 368 2.59 17.70 -14.81
C GLY A 368 3.26 18.89 -14.12
N GLY A 369 2.66 19.43 -13.06
CA GLY A 369 3.12 20.58 -12.29
C GLY A 369 3.08 20.34 -10.79
N LEU A 370 3.50 21.37 -10.03
CA LEU A 370 3.40 21.40 -8.57
C LEU A 370 1.91 21.44 -8.17
N ASN A 371 1.49 20.57 -7.27
CA ASN A 371 0.13 20.54 -6.75
C ASN A 371 0.14 20.84 -5.24
N ILE A 372 -0.60 21.86 -4.81
CA ILE A 372 -0.66 22.27 -3.41
C ILE A 372 -2.03 21.94 -2.83
N HIS A 373 -2.05 21.11 -1.79
CA HIS A 373 -3.25 20.76 -1.05
C HIS A 373 -3.64 21.86 -0.06
N TRP A 374 -4.13 23.01 -0.55
CA TRP A 374 -4.41 24.22 0.23
C TRP A 374 -5.28 23.98 1.47
N ARG A 375 -6.31 23.12 1.37
CA ARG A 375 -7.20 22.84 2.51
C ARG A 375 -6.46 22.15 3.67
N LEU A 376 -5.58 21.19 3.38
CA LEU A 376 -4.74 20.53 4.38
C LEU A 376 -3.67 21.47 4.90
N LEU A 377 -2.99 22.17 4.01
CA LEU A 377 -1.93 23.12 4.35
C LEU A 377 -2.46 24.19 5.32
N PHE A 378 -3.60 24.82 5.04
CA PHE A 378 -4.19 25.82 5.93
C PHE A 378 -4.57 25.24 7.31
N ARG A 379 -5.04 23.98 7.37
CA ARG A 379 -5.31 23.33 8.67
C ARG A 379 -4.03 23.16 9.50
N PHE A 380 -2.94 22.73 8.88
CA PHE A 380 -1.67 22.56 9.59
C PHE A 380 -1.04 23.90 9.97
N LEU A 381 -1.11 24.88 9.10
CA LEU A 381 -0.66 26.25 9.41
C LEU A 381 -1.49 26.85 10.56
N ALA A 382 -2.80 26.63 10.60
CA ALA A 382 -3.64 27.10 11.71
C ALA A 382 -3.25 26.44 13.03
N LEU A 383 -3.06 25.12 13.05
CA LEU A 383 -2.60 24.40 14.25
C LEU A 383 -1.21 24.88 14.70
N ALA A 384 -0.28 25.06 13.77
CA ALA A 384 1.05 25.57 14.06
C ALA A 384 0.98 27.00 14.61
N SER A 385 0.14 27.88 14.02
CA SER A 385 -0.05 29.25 14.48
C SER A 385 -0.61 29.30 15.91
N ILE A 386 -1.59 28.47 16.23
CA ILE A 386 -2.16 28.38 17.60
C ILE A 386 -1.06 27.95 18.59
N THR A 387 -0.24 26.97 18.24
CA THR A 387 0.89 26.52 19.09
C THR A 387 1.93 27.62 19.26
N ILE A 388 2.29 28.31 18.17
CA ILE A 388 3.25 29.44 18.19
C ILE A 388 2.72 30.59 19.05
N LEU A 389 1.43 30.94 18.94
CA LEU A 389 0.80 31.99 19.75
C LEU A 389 0.85 31.63 21.25
N GLY A 390 0.60 30.33 21.60
CA GLY A 390 0.76 29.87 22.98
C GLY A 390 2.18 30.03 23.50
N LEU A 391 3.18 29.60 22.73
CA LEU A 391 4.58 29.79 23.08
C LEU A 391 4.97 31.29 23.16
N ALA A 392 4.51 32.11 22.22
CA ALA A 392 4.77 33.56 22.21
C ALA A 392 4.20 34.25 23.44
N LYS A 393 2.97 33.89 23.88
CA LYS A 393 2.39 34.40 25.12
C LYS A 393 3.32 34.17 26.30
N VAL A 394 3.76 32.94 26.49
CA VAL A 394 4.60 32.56 27.61
C VAL A 394 6.00 33.19 27.56
N PHE A 395 6.68 33.17 26.41
CA PHE A 395 8.04 33.71 26.31
C PHE A 395 8.11 35.24 26.22
N ALA A 396 7.06 35.93 25.74
CA ALA A 396 7.09 37.37 25.55
C ALA A 396 6.36 38.15 26.64
N PHE A 397 5.33 37.59 27.28
CA PHE A 397 4.42 38.33 28.12
C PHE A 397 4.26 37.78 29.54
N ASP A 398 4.26 36.45 29.72
CA ASP A 398 3.96 35.83 31.00
C ASP A 398 4.84 34.62 31.29
N HIS A 399 5.96 34.87 31.97
CA HIS A 399 6.90 33.78 32.35
C HIS A 399 6.40 32.97 33.54
N SER A 400 5.31 33.35 34.20
CA SER A 400 4.79 32.61 35.36
C SER A 400 4.32 31.22 34.97
N ASP A 401 3.72 31.08 33.77
CA ASP A 401 3.26 29.82 33.22
C ASP A 401 4.42 28.77 33.08
N LEU A 402 5.71 29.23 32.95
CA LEU A 402 6.87 28.34 32.88
C LEU A 402 7.24 27.71 34.22
N MET A 403 6.81 28.32 35.31
CA MET A 403 7.03 27.80 36.67
C MET A 403 5.92 26.87 37.16
N GLU A 404 4.86 26.75 36.36
CA GLU A 404 3.73 25.94 36.72
C GLU A 404 3.98 24.44 36.49
N ASP A 405 3.27 23.60 37.26
CA ASP A 405 3.24 22.16 37.07
C ASP A 405 2.69 21.82 35.68
N GLY A 406 3.42 20.99 34.95
CA GLY A 406 3.08 20.58 33.58
C GLY A 406 3.71 21.43 32.48
N ALA A 407 4.30 22.61 32.76
CA ALA A 407 4.90 23.47 31.74
C ALA A 407 5.99 22.76 30.91
N ALA A 408 6.90 22.05 31.55
CA ALA A 408 7.97 21.33 30.87
C ALA A 408 7.46 20.26 29.89
N LEU A 409 6.41 19.55 30.28
CA LEU A 409 5.76 18.55 29.42
C LEU A 409 5.05 19.21 28.22
N ASN A 410 4.33 20.30 28.46
CA ASN A 410 3.66 21.03 27.39
C ASN A 410 4.66 21.74 26.45
N LEU A 411 5.81 22.23 26.95
CA LEU A 411 6.87 22.76 26.11
C LEU A 411 7.46 21.66 25.18
N PHE A 412 7.77 20.50 25.74
CA PHE A 412 8.23 19.37 24.93
C PHE A 412 7.25 19.03 23.81
N TRP A 413 5.97 18.87 24.13
CA TRP A 413 4.94 18.58 23.15
C TRP A 413 4.70 19.72 22.15
N ALA A 414 4.78 20.97 22.57
CA ALA A 414 4.63 22.12 21.67
C ALA A 414 5.73 22.11 20.60
N TRP A 415 6.99 21.94 20.97
CA TRP A 415 8.10 21.86 20.02
C TRP A 415 8.01 20.63 19.12
N TYR A 416 7.70 19.47 19.69
CA TYR A 416 7.49 18.24 18.93
C TYR A 416 6.37 18.40 17.90
N ASN A 417 5.24 18.98 18.30
CA ASN A 417 4.10 19.24 17.41
C ASN A 417 4.49 20.20 16.28
N LEU A 418 5.25 21.26 16.54
CA LEU A 418 5.74 22.16 15.49
C LEU A 418 6.62 21.44 14.46
N VAL A 419 7.48 20.53 14.89
CA VAL A 419 8.27 19.70 13.97
C VAL A 419 7.35 18.85 13.09
N VAL A 420 6.42 18.11 13.68
CA VAL A 420 5.47 17.28 12.93
C VAL A 420 4.62 18.11 11.97
N LEU A 421 4.07 19.24 12.41
CA LEU A 421 3.26 20.13 11.57
C LEU A 421 4.06 20.75 10.42
N THR A 422 5.33 21.10 10.65
CA THR A 422 6.23 21.59 9.59
C THR A 422 6.41 20.52 8.51
N ILE A 423 6.67 19.28 8.91
CA ILE A 423 6.80 18.18 7.96
C ILE A 423 5.47 17.92 7.22
N CYS A 424 4.32 17.97 7.93
CA CYS A 424 3.00 17.88 7.29
C CYS A 424 2.77 18.97 6.24
N CYS A 425 3.19 20.22 6.52
CA CYS A 425 3.11 21.31 5.55
C CYS A 425 3.96 21.02 4.30
N LEU A 426 5.16 20.46 4.45
CA LEU A 426 6.00 20.06 3.31
C LEU A 426 5.34 18.97 2.47
N VAL A 427 4.71 17.98 3.12
CA VAL A 427 4.00 16.91 2.42
C VAL A 427 2.82 17.46 1.60
N CYS A 428 2.15 18.52 2.07
CA CYS A 428 1.04 19.15 1.34
C CYS A 428 1.43 19.76 -0.02
N VAL A 429 2.72 19.84 -0.33
CA VAL A 429 3.26 20.36 -1.60
C VAL A 429 3.75 19.20 -2.45
N GLU A 430 2.85 18.64 -3.27
CA GLU A 430 3.17 17.48 -4.13
C GLU A 430 4.08 17.87 -5.29
N GLN A 431 5.11 17.05 -5.48
CA GLN A 431 6.09 17.22 -6.57
C GLN A 431 5.53 16.69 -7.89
N PRO A 432 5.92 17.30 -9.04
CA PRO A 432 5.49 16.83 -10.36
C PRO A 432 5.91 15.37 -10.61
N ARG A 433 5.00 14.55 -11.07
CA ARG A 433 5.24 13.18 -11.51
C ARG A 433 5.14 13.11 -13.02
N ARG A 434 6.29 13.07 -13.69
CA ARG A 434 6.39 13.16 -15.16
C ARG A 434 6.64 11.82 -15.85
N ARG A 435 6.90 10.74 -15.08
CA ARG A 435 7.28 9.44 -15.65
C ARG A 435 6.06 8.55 -15.75
N LEU A 436 5.88 7.93 -16.90
CA LEU A 436 4.83 6.96 -17.17
C LEU A 436 5.21 5.57 -16.66
N ASP A 437 6.49 5.19 -16.82
CA ASP A 437 7.00 3.88 -16.40
C ASP A 437 7.87 4.00 -15.17
N GLU A 438 7.71 3.05 -14.27
CA GLU A 438 8.59 2.89 -13.12
C GLU A 438 9.97 2.40 -13.55
N ARG A 439 10.99 2.86 -12.83
CA ARG A 439 12.38 2.50 -13.07
C ARG A 439 12.98 1.83 -11.85
N PHE A 440 13.62 0.70 -12.10
CA PHE A 440 14.28 -0.09 -11.09
C PHE A 440 15.79 0.05 -11.24
N THR A 441 16.46 0.48 -10.17
CA THR A 441 17.93 0.52 -10.15
C THR A 441 18.49 -0.89 -10.21
N THR A 442 19.51 -1.09 -11.03
CA THR A 442 20.19 -2.38 -11.17
C THR A 442 21.65 -2.15 -11.55
N SER A 443 22.51 -3.13 -11.30
CA SER A 443 23.91 -3.16 -11.74
C SER A 443 24.19 -4.28 -12.75
N GLU A 444 23.14 -4.75 -13.42
CA GLU A 444 23.26 -5.77 -14.46
C GLU A 444 24.06 -5.24 -15.66
N ARG A 445 24.59 -6.17 -16.45
CA ARG A 445 25.27 -5.85 -17.69
C ARG A 445 24.45 -6.31 -18.89
N VAL A 446 24.41 -5.46 -19.91
CA VAL A 446 23.69 -5.73 -21.16
C VAL A 446 24.62 -5.55 -22.34
N LEU A 447 24.47 -6.39 -23.34
CA LEU A 447 25.16 -6.25 -24.62
C LEU A 447 24.30 -5.42 -25.55
N ILE A 448 24.85 -4.34 -26.09
CA ILE A 448 24.21 -3.48 -27.09
C ILE A 448 24.95 -3.66 -28.42
N LYS A 449 24.19 -4.02 -29.44
CA LYS A 449 24.68 -4.01 -30.85
C LYS A 449 24.25 -2.71 -31.50
N PHE A 450 25.22 -2.09 -32.23
CA PHE A 450 25.02 -0.92 -33.06
C PHE A 450 25.84 -1.09 -34.33
N GLY A 451 25.16 -1.22 -35.48
CA GLY A 451 25.79 -1.67 -36.72
C GLY A 451 26.46 -3.03 -36.51
N ASP A 452 27.72 -3.13 -36.94
CA ASP A 452 28.54 -4.35 -36.81
C ASP A 452 29.29 -4.45 -35.46
N GLN A 453 29.15 -3.46 -34.58
CA GLN A 453 29.81 -3.45 -33.28
C GLN A 453 28.87 -3.90 -32.19
N ALA A 454 29.42 -4.58 -31.17
CA ALA A 454 28.72 -4.95 -29.97
C ALA A 454 29.57 -4.59 -28.75
N ARG A 455 29.00 -3.95 -27.77
CA ARG A 455 29.66 -3.60 -26.49
C ARG A 455 28.77 -3.88 -25.30
N VAL A 456 29.43 -4.23 -24.20
CA VAL A 456 28.77 -4.48 -22.90
C VAL A 456 28.72 -3.19 -22.09
N PHE A 457 27.53 -2.85 -21.61
CA PHE A 457 27.30 -1.69 -20.75
C PHE A 457 26.67 -2.10 -19.43
N GLU A 458 26.95 -1.34 -18.38
CA GLU A 458 26.28 -1.47 -17.09
C GLU A 458 24.94 -0.75 -17.11
N VAL A 459 23.88 -1.44 -16.68
CA VAL A 459 22.54 -0.87 -16.58
C VAL A 459 22.43 -0.10 -15.27
N LYS A 460 22.09 1.19 -15.32
CA LYS A 460 21.85 2.06 -14.16
C LYS A 460 20.43 1.94 -13.65
N ASP A 461 19.48 1.95 -14.56
CA ASP A 461 18.07 1.67 -14.29
C ASP A 461 17.39 1.05 -15.51
N ILE A 462 16.32 0.30 -15.23
CA ILE A 462 15.53 -0.44 -16.22
C ILE A 462 14.04 -0.17 -15.98
N SER A 463 13.27 -0.11 -17.07
CA SER A 463 11.80 -0.01 -17.07
C SER A 463 11.21 -0.90 -18.16
N ALA A 464 9.88 -1.05 -18.18
CA ALA A 464 9.18 -1.80 -19.22
C ALA A 464 9.44 -1.26 -20.64
N SER A 465 9.67 0.06 -20.78
CA SER A 465 9.89 0.72 -22.08
C SER A 465 11.35 0.88 -22.47
N GLY A 466 12.32 0.62 -21.57
CA GLY A 466 13.74 0.81 -21.88
C GLY A 466 14.66 0.83 -20.67
N MET A 467 15.88 1.30 -20.89
CA MET A 467 16.92 1.32 -19.85
C MET A 467 17.88 2.49 -20.00
N ARG A 468 18.51 2.86 -18.89
CA ARG A 468 19.60 3.82 -18.83
C ARG A 468 20.91 3.09 -18.54
N LEU A 469 21.93 3.41 -19.31
CA LEU A 469 23.19 2.71 -19.37
C LEU A 469 24.35 3.65 -19.02
N ALA A 470 25.36 3.12 -18.34
CA ALA A 470 26.59 3.85 -18.07
C ALA A 470 27.52 3.79 -19.28
N GLY A 471 28.11 4.92 -19.65
CA GLY A 471 29.09 5.03 -20.73
C GLY A 471 28.68 6.05 -21.79
N GLU A 472 29.52 6.17 -22.80
CA GLU A 472 29.32 7.06 -23.91
C GLU A 472 28.94 6.28 -25.17
N MET A 473 28.05 6.87 -25.97
CA MET A 473 27.63 6.36 -27.26
C MET A 473 27.96 7.40 -28.35
N ALA A 474 28.65 6.97 -29.40
CA ALA A 474 29.03 7.87 -30.50
C ALA A 474 27.83 8.21 -31.40
N ASP A 475 26.95 7.25 -31.62
CA ASP A 475 25.83 7.36 -32.55
C ASP A 475 24.84 8.47 -32.16
N PRO A 476 24.17 9.12 -33.14
CA PRO A 476 23.18 10.16 -32.86
C PRO A 476 21.93 9.59 -32.18
N VAL A 477 21.20 10.45 -31.45
CA VAL A 477 19.88 10.11 -30.88
C VAL A 477 18.94 9.74 -32.05
N GLY A 478 18.18 8.66 -31.86
CA GLY A 478 17.32 8.07 -32.89
C GLY A 478 17.94 6.88 -33.63
N SER A 479 19.25 6.62 -33.47
CA SER A 479 19.89 5.48 -34.13
C SER A 479 19.30 4.15 -33.65
N PRO A 480 19.08 3.18 -34.58
CA PRO A 480 18.62 1.84 -34.20
C PRO A 480 19.74 1.08 -33.49
N VAL A 481 19.38 0.39 -32.41
CA VAL A 481 20.27 -0.48 -31.65
C VAL A 481 19.54 -1.77 -31.31
N THR A 482 20.28 -2.84 -31.02
CA THR A 482 19.69 -4.08 -30.49
C THR A 482 20.21 -4.31 -29.09
N VAL A 483 19.28 -4.48 -28.16
CA VAL A 483 19.56 -4.84 -26.77
C VAL A 483 19.55 -6.35 -26.64
N ILE A 484 20.62 -6.93 -26.11
CA ILE A 484 20.72 -8.37 -25.89
C ILE A 484 20.82 -8.62 -24.38
N MET A 485 19.82 -9.22 -23.83
CA MET A 485 19.76 -9.62 -22.42
C MET A 485 19.41 -11.12 -22.34
N GLU A 486 20.25 -11.89 -21.64
CA GLU A 486 20.05 -13.36 -21.46
C GLU A 486 19.81 -14.12 -22.78
N GLY A 487 20.43 -13.65 -23.86
CA GLY A 487 20.29 -14.27 -25.18
C GLY A 487 19.05 -13.84 -25.98
N ILE A 488 18.20 -12.97 -25.40
CA ILE A 488 17.03 -12.40 -26.09
C ILE A 488 17.47 -11.10 -26.77
N GLU A 489 17.33 -11.02 -28.08
CA GLU A 489 17.56 -9.81 -28.87
C GLU A 489 16.28 -8.97 -28.93
N SER A 490 16.35 -7.71 -28.51
CA SER A 490 15.23 -6.77 -28.49
C SER A 490 15.58 -5.52 -29.29
N PRO A 491 14.81 -5.14 -30.33
CA PRO A 491 15.04 -3.92 -31.08
C PRO A 491 14.78 -2.69 -30.21
N ALA A 492 15.63 -1.68 -30.35
CA ALA A 492 15.55 -0.44 -29.59
C ALA A 492 16.10 0.73 -30.37
N ILE A 493 15.87 1.94 -29.89
CA ILE A 493 16.48 3.18 -30.39
C ILE A 493 17.24 3.87 -29.27
N LEU A 494 18.30 4.58 -29.64
CA LEU A 494 19.00 5.49 -28.75
C LEU A 494 18.10 6.70 -28.45
N ALA A 495 17.52 6.75 -27.26
CA ALA A 495 16.50 7.73 -26.90
C ALA A 495 17.10 9.04 -26.35
N ARG A 496 18.24 8.96 -25.67
CA ARG A 496 18.90 10.12 -25.04
C ARG A 496 20.40 9.87 -24.86
N LYS A 497 21.19 10.95 -24.91
CA LYS A 497 22.63 10.95 -24.59
C LYS A 497 22.92 11.95 -23.48
N GLY A 498 23.82 11.60 -22.57
CA GLY A 498 24.45 12.47 -21.59
C GLY A 498 25.96 12.34 -21.64
N ALA A 499 26.70 12.99 -20.76
CA ALA A 499 28.18 13.00 -20.78
C ALA A 499 28.78 11.62 -20.51
N ASN A 500 28.24 10.88 -19.54
CA ASN A 500 28.72 9.55 -19.13
C ASN A 500 27.58 8.52 -19.04
N GLU A 501 26.45 8.80 -19.67
CA GLU A 501 25.28 7.92 -19.69
C GLU A 501 24.44 8.12 -20.95
N PHE A 502 23.74 7.08 -21.34
CA PHE A 502 22.76 7.15 -22.43
C PHE A 502 21.53 6.29 -22.08
N ALA A 503 20.43 6.51 -22.79
CA ALA A 503 19.22 5.73 -22.63
C ALA A 503 18.76 5.15 -23.95
N VAL A 504 18.27 3.90 -23.90
CA VAL A 504 17.65 3.22 -25.03
C VAL A 504 16.17 2.97 -24.74
N SER A 505 15.32 3.10 -25.77
CA SER A 505 13.90 2.79 -25.73
C SER A 505 13.60 1.58 -26.61
N LEU A 506 12.92 0.60 -26.07
CA LEU A 506 12.54 -0.63 -26.79
C LEU A 506 11.46 -0.34 -27.84
N ILE A 507 11.56 -1.04 -28.97
CA ILE A 507 10.62 -0.96 -30.09
C ILE A 507 9.89 -2.30 -30.21
N GLY A 508 8.58 -2.23 -30.46
CA GLY A 508 7.72 -3.39 -30.67
C GLY A 508 7.13 -3.96 -29.38
N ASP A 509 5.95 -4.54 -29.52
CA ASP A 509 5.16 -5.03 -28.38
C ASP A 509 5.80 -6.26 -27.74
N GLU A 510 6.38 -7.16 -28.52
CA GLU A 510 7.08 -8.37 -28.01
C GLU A 510 8.26 -8.02 -27.10
N ALA A 511 9.10 -7.06 -27.53
CA ALA A 511 10.25 -6.60 -26.75
C ALA A 511 9.80 -5.94 -25.43
N ARG A 512 8.74 -5.13 -25.47
CA ARG A 512 8.15 -4.50 -24.29
C ARG A 512 7.50 -5.53 -23.36
N GLU A 513 6.81 -6.53 -23.91
CA GLU A 513 6.22 -7.59 -23.11
C GLU A 513 7.28 -8.43 -22.39
N ALA A 514 8.34 -8.87 -23.11
CA ALA A 514 9.46 -9.58 -22.52
C ALA A 514 10.12 -8.76 -21.40
N MET A 515 10.30 -7.46 -21.62
CA MET A 515 10.84 -6.55 -20.63
C MET A 515 9.88 -6.33 -19.45
N THR A 516 8.58 -6.25 -19.69
CA THR A 516 7.56 -6.14 -18.64
C THR A 516 7.60 -7.38 -17.73
N ARG A 517 7.64 -8.58 -18.30
CA ARG A 517 7.78 -9.84 -17.53
C ARG A 517 9.06 -9.86 -16.69
N ARG A 518 10.16 -9.29 -17.23
CA ARG A 518 11.44 -9.22 -16.52
C ARG A 518 11.40 -8.21 -15.38
N VAL A 519 10.93 -7.00 -15.64
CA VAL A 519 10.97 -5.87 -14.72
C VAL A 519 10.03 -6.07 -13.53
N TYR A 520 8.84 -6.59 -13.77
CA TYR A 520 7.87 -6.93 -12.72
C TYR A 520 8.04 -8.40 -12.25
N SER A 521 9.28 -8.80 -12.02
CA SER A 521 9.65 -10.11 -11.49
C SER A 521 10.30 -9.98 -10.11
N GLU A 522 10.65 -11.11 -9.53
CA GLU A 522 11.34 -11.21 -8.23
C GLU A 522 12.73 -10.52 -8.20
N ARG A 523 13.30 -10.19 -9.38
CA ARG A 523 14.67 -9.68 -9.52
C ARG A 523 14.83 -8.23 -9.10
N TYR A 524 13.79 -7.41 -9.30
CA TYR A 524 13.85 -5.95 -9.13
C TYR A 524 12.98 -5.48 -7.99
N GLY A 525 13.20 -4.23 -7.55
CA GLY A 525 12.40 -3.62 -6.52
C GLY A 525 12.57 -4.30 -5.16
N LYS A 526 13.82 -4.63 -4.77
CA LYS A 526 14.08 -5.06 -3.39
C LYS A 526 13.62 -3.95 -2.44
N PRO A 527 12.69 -4.25 -1.52
CA PRO A 527 12.24 -3.25 -0.56
C PRO A 527 13.41 -2.84 0.33
N LEU A 528 13.42 -1.56 0.74
CA LEU A 528 14.29 -1.13 1.81
C LEU A 528 13.92 -1.90 3.08
N GLU A 529 14.92 -2.52 3.70
CA GLU A 529 14.70 -3.34 4.90
C GLU A 529 14.72 -2.50 6.17
N THR A 530 15.54 -1.42 6.19
CA THR A 530 15.74 -0.58 7.37
C THR A 530 15.78 0.89 7.01
N VAL A 531 15.36 1.73 7.96
CA VAL A 531 15.44 3.19 7.87
C VAL A 531 16.85 3.65 8.26
N ASP A 532 17.37 4.62 7.55
CA ASP A 532 18.53 5.42 7.95
C ASP A 532 18.05 6.79 8.45
N PRO A 533 17.95 7.02 9.78
CA PRO A 533 17.41 8.26 10.34
C PRO A 533 18.20 9.50 9.91
N GLY A 534 19.53 9.39 9.78
CA GLY A 534 20.39 10.50 9.36
C GLY A 534 20.11 10.94 7.93
N ARG A 535 19.96 9.99 7.02
CA ARG A 535 19.63 10.25 5.62
C ARG A 535 18.17 10.72 5.43
N VAL A 536 17.23 10.23 6.26
CA VAL A 536 15.86 10.75 6.29
C VAL A 536 15.85 12.23 6.68
N LEU A 537 16.55 12.59 7.75
CA LEU A 537 16.67 13.98 8.18
C LEU A 537 17.31 14.85 7.08
N ALA A 538 18.39 14.38 6.46
CA ALA A 538 19.04 15.09 5.36
C ALA A 538 18.08 15.30 4.16
N GLY A 539 17.26 14.31 3.81
CA GLY A 539 16.24 14.42 2.76
C GLY A 539 15.20 15.51 3.08
N ILE A 540 14.68 15.52 4.31
CA ILE A 540 13.71 16.54 4.77
C ILE A 540 14.32 17.93 4.77
N LEU A 541 15.54 18.10 5.29
CA LEU A 541 16.25 19.40 5.28
C LEU A 541 16.52 19.89 3.86
N HIS A 542 16.94 19.00 2.96
CA HIS A 542 17.11 19.34 1.55
C HIS A 542 15.79 19.77 0.90
N ARG A 543 14.68 19.15 1.29
CA ARG A 543 13.34 19.53 0.83
C ARG A 543 12.89 20.89 1.37
N LEU A 544 13.25 21.23 2.62
CA LEU A 544 12.99 22.56 3.21
C LEU A 544 13.79 23.69 2.52
N ALA A 545 14.99 23.39 2.05
CA ALA A 545 15.87 24.37 1.39
C ALA A 545 15.49 24.65 -0.08
N ARG A 546 14.61 23.88 -0.67
CA ARG A 546 14.05 24.06 -2.03
C ARG A 546 12.70 24.76 -2.00
#